data_1936e7fb4db055c33b7e4d38c6360264
#
_entry.id   1936e7fb4db055c33b7e4d38c6360264
#
_cell.length_a   1.000
_cell.length_b   1.000
_cell.length_c   1.000
_cell.angle_alpha   90.00
_cell.angle_beta   90.00
_cell.angle_gamma   90.00
#
_symmetry.space_group_name_H-M   'P 1'
#
loop_
_entity.id
_entity.type
_entity.pdbx_description
1 polymer ?
#
loop_
_entity_poly.entity_id
_entity_poly.type
_entity_poly.pdbx_seq_one_letter_code
_entity_poly.pdbx_strand_id
1 'polypeptide(L)'
;DYYKTQEDLTEALVAAYDPLKWNAYNAYSSYELVSNIMSDDAETGGSTVSDQPQLQRVNDFTNWVTPTNLPEGLWGRSYEGVNRANIVIEKCPLLPEGTMSAELRDRYVAEAHFLRVFYYFQLWRFFGYIPYYETNLGLDDITTVPQLQPDEVYAKLIEDLDNNVIGKLPKICLLYTSDAADD
;
A
#
# COMPACT_ATOMS: atom_id res chain seq x y z
N ASP A 1 11.42 -20.62 9.88
CA ASP A 1 10.10 -20.72 9.24
C ASP A 1 9.04 -20.18 10.17
N TYR A 2 8.61 -18.94 9.96
CA TYR A 2 7.70 -18.23 10.85
C TYR A 2 6.22 -18.55 10.54
N TYR A 3 5.82 -18.54 9.27
CA TYR A 3 4.42 -18.65 8.84
C TYR A 3 3.94 -20.10 8.78
N LYS A 4 3.48 -20.68 9.92
CA LYS A 4 3.05 -22.08 10.04
C LYS A 4 1.62 -22.27 10.54
N THR A 5 1.05 -21.25 11.16
CA THR A 5 -0.27 -21.31 11.78
C THR A 5 -1.22 -20.26 11.20
N GLN A 6 -2.51 -20.43 11.45
CA GLN A 6 -3.51 -19.42 11.13
C GLN A 6 -3.21 -18.10 11.85
N GLU A 7 -2.73 -18.14 13.09
CA GLU A 7 -2.40 -16.95 13.88
C GLU A 7 -1.25 -16.18 13.24
N ASP A 8 -0.17 -16.85 12.81
CA ASP A 8 0.94 -16.22 12.10
C ASP A 8 0.46 -15.47 10.84
N LEU A 9 -0.48 -16.05 10.08
CA LEU A 9 -1.03 -15.42 8.88
C LEU A 9 -2.01 -14.29 9.20
N THR A 10 -2.72 -14.37 10.33
CA THR A 10 -3.55 -13.26 10.83
C THR A 10 -2.67 -12.07 11.20
N GLU A 11 -1.57 -12.31 11.92
CA GLU A 11 -0.59 -11.27 12.26
C GLU A 11 0.05 -10.67 11.00
N ALA A 12 0.40 -11.51 10.02
CA ALA A 12 0.95 -11.04 8.74
C ALA A 12 -0.03 -10.15 7.97
N LEU A 13 -1.31 -10.52 7.95
CA LEU A 13 -2.36 -9.71 7.31
C LEU A 13 -2.56 -8.39 8.06
N VAL A 14 -2.63 -8.41 9.39
CA VAL A 14 -2.69 -7.19 10.22
C VAL A 14 -1.47 -6.30 9.96
N ALA A 15 -0.28 -6.89 9.85
CA ALA A 15 0.92 -6.16 9.50
C ALA A 15 0.85 -5.54 8.09
N ALA A 16 0.16 -6.18 7.13
CA ALA A 16 -0.07 -5.61 5.81
C ALA A 16 -1.04 -4.41 5.81
N TYR A 17 -1.95 -4.34 6.79
CA TYR A 17 -2.82 -3.17 7.02
C TYR A 17 -2.10 -2.01 7.73
N ASP A 18 -1.04 -2.28 8.50
CA ASP A 18 -0.38 -1.29 9.34
C ASP A 18 0.14 -0.05 8.58
N PRO A 19 0.72 -0.15 7.35
CA PRO A 19 1.13 1.03 6.60
C PRO A 19 -0.01 2.01 6.26
N LEU A 20 -1.28 1.63 6.35
CA LEU A 20 -2.42 2.54 6.19
C LEU A 20 -2.51 3.59 7.31
N LYS A 21 -1.83 3.37 8.42
CA LYS A 21 -1.76 4.33 9.53
C LYS A 21 -0.69 5.42 9.28
N TRP A 22 -0.70 6.03 8.13
CA TRP A 22 0.30 7.04 7.71
C TRP A 22 0.51 8.14 8.73
N ASN A 23 -0.59 8.71 9.24
CA ASN A 23 -0.58 9.83 10.17
C ASN A 23 0.02 9.47 11.54
N ALA A 24 0.00 8.20 11.93
CA ALA A 24 0.55 7.75 13.21
C ALA A 24 2.08 7.69 13.21
N TYR A 25 2.70 7.51 12.05
CA TYR A 25 4.15 7.35 11.94
C TYR A 25 4.87 8.61 11.52
N ASN A 26 4.31 9.35 10.58
CA ASN A 26 4.86 10.63 10.12
C ASN A 26 3.78 11.43 9.42
N ALA A 27 3.24 12.40 10.12
CA ALA A 27 2.20 13.29 9.59
C ALA A 27 2.64 14.03 8.31
N TYR A 28 3.95 14.28 8.16
CA TYR A 28 4.49 14.98 6.99
C TYR A 28 4.62 14.11 5.74
N SER A 29 4.36 12.82 5.86
CA SER A 29 4.41 11.85 4.75
C SER A 29 3.05 11.22 4.47
N SER A 30 1.95 11.81 4.96
CA SER A 30 0.61 11.31 4.64
C SER A 30 0.19 11.74 3.23
N TYR A 31 -0.55 10.86 2.56
CA TYR A 31 -1.13 11.18 1.24
C TYR A 31 -2.07 12.38 1.29
N GLU A 32 -2.82 12.52 2.36
CA GLU A 32 -3.76 13.63 2.57
C GLU A 32 -3.01 14.96 2.63
N LEU A 33 -1.98 15.04 3.47
CA LEU A 33 -1.18 16.25 3.60
C LEU A 33 -0.52 16.62 2.27
N VAL A 34 0.15 15.65 1.62
CA VAL A 34 0.86 15.90 0.37
C VAL A 34 -0.12 16.29 -0.73
N SER A 35 -1.29 15.64 -0.83
CA SER A 35 -2.32 16.01 -1.80
C SER A 35 -2.86 17.40 -1.56
N ASN A 36 -3.08 17.79 -0.31
CA ASN A 36 -3.60 19.11 0.04
C ASN A 36 -2.63 20.23 -0.35
N ILE A 37 -1.35 20.07 -0.04
CA ILE A 37 -0.33 21.08 -0.39
C ILE A 37 0.03 21.09 -1.88
N MET A 38 -0.36 20.08 -2.65
CA MET A 38 -0.29 20.07 -4.11
C MET A 38 -1.51 20.72 -4.78
N SER A 39 -2.51 21.07 -4.01
CA SER A 39 -3.71 21.75 -4.51
C SER A 39 -3.65 23.25 -4.22
N ASP A 40 -4.58 23.98 -4.82
CA ASP A 40 -4.74 25.42 -4.58
C ASP A 40 -5.37 25.75 -3.21
N ASP A 41 -5.82 24.71 -2.46
CA ASP A 41 -6.59 24.87 -1.23
C ASP A 41 -5.72 24.97 0.04
N ALA A 42 -4.45 24.60 -0.05
CA ALA A 42 -3.56 24.62 1.10
C ALA A 42 -2.12 25.00 0.70
N GLU A 43 -1.45 25.67 1.63
CA GLU A 43 -0.03 25.99 1.52
C GLU A 43 0.75 25.36 2.68
N THR A 44 2.03 25.10 2.46
CA THR A 44 2.93 24.71 3.55
C THR A 44 3.11 25.89 4.50
N GLY A 45 2.60 25.74 5.72
CA GLY A 45 2.95 26.66 6.80
C GLY A 45 4.40 26.49 7.27
N GLY A 46 4.78 27.26 8.26
CA GLY A 46 6.09 27.17 8.90
C GLY A 46 6.55 28.54 9.39
N SER A 47 7.51 28.54 10.33
CA SER A 47 8.10 29.79 10.84
C SER A 47 9.13 30.39 9.88
N THR A 48 9.71 29.58 9.01
CA THR A 48 10.73 30.01 8.04
C THR A 48 10.66 29.16 6.77
N VAL A 49 11.27 29.66 5.72
CA VAL A 49 11.46 28.91 4.44
C VAL A 49 12.31 27.63 4.58
N SER A 50 12.92 27.43 5.74
CA SER A 50 13.68 26.22 6.05
C SER A 50 12.87 25.16 6.78
N ASP A 51 11.62 25.47 7.19
CA ASP A 51 10.76 24.52 7.84
C ASP A 51 10.20 23.55 6.78
N GLN A 52 10.40 22.26 7.01
CA GLN A 52 9.94 21.21 6.09
C GLN A 52 10.22 21.48 4.59
N PRO A 53 11.47 21.69 4.19
CA PRO A 53 11.81 22.15 2.83
C PRO A 53 11.36 21.17 1.74
N GLN A 54 11.16 19.89 2.06
CA GLN A 54 10.61 18.89 1.14
C GLN A 54 9.15 19.20 0.81
N LEU A 55 8.33 19.53 1.82
CA LEU A 55 6.93 19.87 1.62
C LEU A 55 6.77 21.21 0.88
N GLN A 56 7.62 22.18 1.17
CA GLN A 56 7.62 23.46 0.42
C GLN A 56 7.92 23.24 -1.05
N ARG A 57 8.89 22.39 -1.39
CA ARG A 57 9.18 22.04 -2.79
C ARG A 57 8.01 21.33 -3.49
N VAL A 58 7.30 20.48 -2.75
CA VAL A 58 6.08 19.83 -3.24
C VAL A 58 5.00 20.88 -3.51
N ASN A 59 4.78 21.80 -2.59
CA ASN A 59 3.83 22.89 -2.74
C ASN A 59 4.14 23.78 -3.94
N ASP A 60 5.42 24.15 -4.12
CA ASP A 60 5.86 25.06 -5.17
C ASP A 60 6.13 24.37 -6.51
N PHE A 61 5.97 23.04 -6.58
CA PHE A 61 6.34 22.23 -7.74
C PHE A 61 7.77 22.47 -8.24
N THR A 62 8.71 22.67 -7.31
CA THR A 62 10.11 22.98 -7.62
C THR A 62 11.06 21.86 -7.23
N ASN A 63 12.17 21.70 -7.98
CA ASN A 63 13.25 20.78 -7.66
C ASN A 63 12.85 19.31 -7.41
N TRP A 64 12.01 18.76 -8.25
CA TRP A 64 11.55 17.37 -8.21
C TRP A 64 12.61 16.34 -8.66
N VAL A 65 13.83 16.76 -8.87
CA VAL A 65 14.84 16.00 -9.64
C VAL A 65 15.53 14.91 -8.82
N THR A 66 15.37 14.87 -7.51
CA THR A 66 16.03 13.85 -6.69
C THR A 66 15.06 13.18 -5.73
N PRO A 67 15.26 11.88 -5.42
CA PRO A 67 14.43 11.15 -4.44
C PRO A 67 14.33 11.84 -3.07
N THR A 68 15.34 12.61 -2.70
CA THR A 68 15.39 13.38 -1.44
C THR A 68 14.48 14.60 -1.42
N ASN A 69 13.86 14.94 -2.53
CA ASN A 69 12.96 16.09 -2.65
C ASN A 69 11.48 15.75 -2.50
N LEU A 70 11.16 14.48 -2.43
CA LEU A 70 9.80 13.98 -2.14
C LEU A 70 9.73 13.47 -0.70
N PRO A 71 8.57 13.49 -0.07
CA PRO A 71 8.39 12.87 1.24
C PRO A 71 8.74 11.39 1.18
N GLU A 72 9.89 11.02 1.75
CA GLU A 72 10.41 9.63 1.73
C GLU A 72 9.40 8.61 2.25
N GLY A 73 8.54 9.04 3.19
CA GLY A 73 7.53 8.19 3.77
C GLY A 73 6.51 7.65 2.76
N LEU A 74 6.13 8.41 1.74
CA LEU A 74 5.14 7.94 0.74
C LEU A 74 5.68 6.75 -0.05
N TRP A 75 6.90 6.83 -0.54
CA TRP A 75 7.54 5.76 -1.29
C TRP A 75 7.79 4.54 -0.41
N GLY A 76 8.52 4.74 0.69
CA GLY A 76 8.94 3.65 1.57
C GLY A 76 7.77 2.90 2.19
N ARG A 77 6.75 3.61 2.68
CA ARG A 77 5.56 3.01 3.28
C ARG A 77 4.71 2.23 2.28
N SER A 78 4.56 2.74 1.07
CA SER A 78 3.82 2.03 0.04
C SER A 78 4.50 0.71 -0.32
N TYR A 79 5.82 0.71 -0.53
CA TYR A 79 6.55 -0.52 -0.80
C TYR A 79 6.63 -1.45 0.41
N GLU A 80 6.68 -0.94 1.64
CA GLU A 80 6.51 -1.74 2.85
C GLU A 80 5.17 -2.49 2.84
N GLY A 81 4.09 -1.79 2.48
CA GLY A 81 2.76 -2.37 2.32
C GLY A 81 2.71 -3.43 1.22
N VAL A 82 3.31 -3.17 0.07
CA VAL A 82 3.44 -4.15 -1.03
C VAL A 82 4.15 -5.42 -0.56
N ASN A 83 5.31 -5.27 0.11
CA ASN A 83 6.07 -6.42 0.59
C ASN A 83 5.29 -7.25 1.62
N ARG A 84 4.62 -6.60 2.57
CA ARG A 84 3.80 -7.28 3.58
C ARG A 84 2.60 -8.00 2.96
N ALA A 85 1.95 -7.39 1.97
CA ALA A 85 0.88 -8.02 1.22
C ALA A 85 1.38 -9.25 0.44
N ASN A 86 2.53 -9.14 -0.25
CA ASN A 86 3.15 -10.26 -0.95
C ASN A 86 3.48 -11.42 -0.01
N ILE A 87 3.91 -11.16 1.24
CA ILE A 87 4.12 -12.23 2.23
C ILE A 87 2.84 -13.03 2.46
N VAL A 88 1.70 -12.37 2.66
CA VAL A 88 0.43 -13.08 2.87
C VAL A 88 0.04 -13.87 1.62
N ILE A 89 0.14 -13.28 0.44
CA ILE A 89 -0.19 -13.92 -0.84
C ILE A 89 0.65 -15.19 -1.06
N GLU A 90 1.96 -15.13 -0.76
CA GLU A 90 2.86 -16.25 -0.96
C GLU A 90 2.74 -17.33 0.14
N LYS A 91 2.58 -16.92 1.40
CA LYS A 91 2.66 -17.84 2.54
C LYS A 91 1.31 -18.48 2.89
N CYS A 92 0.20 -17.77 2.71
CA CYS A 92 -1.11 -18.27 3.06
C CYS A 92 -1.49 -19.57 2.33
N PRO A 93 -1.25 -19.72 1.01
CA PRO A 93 -1.49 -20.97 0.30
C PRO A 93 -0.60 -22.16 0.74
N LEU A 94 0.54 -21.87 1.36
CA LEU A 94 1.51 -22.89 1.77
C LEU A 94 1.24 -23.48 3.17
N LEU A 95 0.24 -22.97 3.89
CA LEU A 95 -0.14 -23.55 5.18
C LEU A 95 -0.55 -25.01 5.03
N PRO A 96 -0.19 -25.86 6.01
CA PRO A 96 -0.63 -27.25 6.02
C PRO A 96 -2.16 -27.38 5.95
N GLU A 97 -2.63 -28.46 5.34
CA GLU A 97 -4.05 -28.76 5.26
C GLU A 97 -4.65 -28.87 6.68
N GLY A 98 -5.84 -28.33 6.88
CA GLY A 98 -6.52 -28.30 8.19
C GLY A 98 -6.06 -27.20 9.14
N THR A 99 -4.99 -26.44 8.83
CA THR A 99 -4.53 -25.32 9.67
C THR A 99 -5.49 -24.14 9.61
N MET A 100 -6.11 -23.89 8.45
CA MET A 100 -7.04 -22.81 8.19
C MET A 100 -8.13 -23.29 7.25
N SER A 101 -9.38 -22.81 7.41
CA SER A 101 -10.43 -23.13 6.44
C SER A 101 -10.11 -22.54 5.05
N ALA A 102 -10.58 -23.22 4.01
CA ALA A 102 -10.36 -22.77 2.63
C ALA A 102 -10.96 -21.36 2.41
N GLU A 103 -12.17 -21.13 2.91
CA GLU A 103 -12.86 -19.85 2.81
C GLU A 103 -12.07 -18.71 3.46
N LEU A 104 -11.52 -18.93 4.67
CA LEU A 104 -10.73 -17.94 5.36
C LEU A 104 -9.37 -17.69 4.65
N ARG A 105 -8.78 -18.74 4.10
CA ARG A 105 -7.55 -18.65 3.28
C ARG A 105 -7.77 -17.81 2.04
N ASP A 106 -8.83 -18.10 1.28
CA ASP A 106 -9.18 -17.36 0.06
C ASP A 106 -9.46 -15.89 0.36
N ARG A 107 -10.15 -15.62 1.47
CA ARG A 107 -10.41 -14.27 1.94
C ARG A 107 -9.11 -13.52 2.28
N TYR A 108 -8.17 -14.13 3.03
CA TYR A 108 -6.91 -13.48 3.41
C TYR A 108 -6.06 -13.15 2.18
N VAL A 109 -6.02 -14.07 1.23
CA VAL A 109 -5.30 -13.85 -0.04
C VAL A 109 -5.94 -12.69 -0.82
N ALA A 110 -7.27 -12.66 -0.92
CA ALA A 110 -7.98 -11.58 -1.63
C ALA A 110 -7.81 -10.22 -0.93
N GLU A 111 -7.85 -10.17 0.41
CA GLU A 111 -7.56 -8.95 1.18
C GLU A 111 -6.12 -8.46 0.92
N ALA A 112 -5.16 -9.37 0.90
CA ALA A 112 -3.76 -9.02 0.64
C ALA A 112 -3.55 -8.50 -0.80
N HIS A 113 -4.21 -9.11 -1.80
CA HIS A 113 -4.21 -8.58 -3.17
C HIS A 113 -4.79 -7.17 -3.24
N PHE A 114 -5.92 -6.94 -2.57
CA PHE A 114 -6.52 -5.60 -2.50
C PHE A 114 -5.57 -4.57 -1.88
N LEU A 115 -4.91 -4.91 -0.76
CA LEU A 115 -3.92 -4.03 -0.12
C LEU A 115 -2.74 -3.74 -1.05
N ARG A 116 -2.22 -4.75 -1.74
CA ARG A 116 -1.14 -4.59 -2.73
C ARG A 116 -1.54 -3.61 -3.83
N VAL A 117 -2.72 -3.78 -4.40
CA VAL A 117 -3.26 -2.87 -5.42
C VAL A 117 -3.39 -1.46 -4.87
N PHE A 118 -3.91 -1.30 -3.65
CA PHE A 118 -4.05 0.01 -3.00
C PHE A 118 -2.69 0.71 -2.87
N TYR A 119 -1.65 0.02 -2.38
CA TYR A 119 -0.32 0.61 -2.23
C TYR A 119 0.32 0.96 -3.56
N TYR A 120 0.22 0.09 -4.55
CA TYR A 120 0.68 0.39 -5.91
C TYR A 120 -0.10 1.53 -6.57
N PHE A 121 -1.41 1.63 -6.33
CA PHE A 121 -2.21 2.75 -6.80
C PHE A 121 -1.73 4.09 -6.22
N GLN A 122 -1.35 4.13 -4.93
CA GLN A 122 -0.77 5.33 -4.35
C GLN A 122 0.59 5.66 -4.97
N LEU A 123 1.46 4.67 -5.14
CA LEU A 123 2.74 4.86 -5.84
C LEU A 123 2.54 5.38 -7.25
N TRP A 124 1.64 4.79 -8.01
CA TRP A 124 1.32 5.20 -9.37
C TRP A 124 0.80 6.64 -9.45
N ARG A 125 -0.08 7.04 -8.54
CA ARG A 125 -0.64 8.40 -8.51
C ARG A 125 0.41 9.48 -8.27
N PHE A 126 1.39 9.21 -7.41
CA PHE A 126 2.38 10.21 -7.01
C PHE A 126 3.65 10.17 -7.85
N PHE A 127 4.04 8.99 -8.34
CA PHE A 127 5.35 8.82 -8.98
C PHE A 127 5.25 8.44 -10.46
N GLY A 128 4.12 7.94 -10.92
CA GLY A 128 3.91 7.53 -12.32
C GLY A 128 4.71 6.27 -12.68
N TYR A 129 5.99 6.44 -12.98
CA TYR A 129 6.94 5.35 -13.30
C TYR A 129 7.42 4.70 -12.02
N ILE A 130 7.08 3.43 -11.81
CA ILE A 130 7.43 2.71 -10.59
C ILE A 130 7.93 1.29 -10.87
N PRO A 131 8.87 0.74 -10.08
CA PRO A 131 9.15 -0.68 -10.07
C PRO A 131 7.91 -1.47 -9.66
N TYR A 132 7.54 -2.49 -10.43
CA TYR A 132 6.40 -3.34 -10.13
C TYR A 132 6.83 -4.79 -10.00
N TYR A 133 6.48 -5.43 -8.88
CA TYR A 133 6.78 -6.83 -8.59
C TYR A 133 5.67 -7.45 -7.75
N GLU A 134 5.43 -8.73 -7.96
CA GLU A 134 4.31 -9.49 -7.39
C GLU A 134 4.72 -10.49 -6.33
N THR A 135 6.02 -10.60 -6.08
CA THR A 135 6.62 -11.54 -5.11
C THR A 135 7.59 -10.80 -4.18
N ASN A 136 7.91 -11.40 -3.05
CA ASN A 136 8.97 -10.85 -2.19
C ASN A 136 10.33 -11.07 -2.84
N LEU A 137 11.02 -9.96 -3.06
CA LEU A 137 12.35 -9.94 -3.65
C LEU A 137 13.42 -9.77 -2.58
N GLY A 138 14.57 -10.41 -2.80
CA GLY A 138 15.78 -10.14 -2.01
C GLY A 138 16.33 -8.74 -2.28
N LEU A 139 17.21 -8.25 -1.41
CA LEU A 139 17.80 -6.92 -1.54
C LEU A 139 18.55 -6.73 -2.87
N ASP A 140 19.20 -7.79 -3.38
CA ASP A 140 19.94 -7.75 -4.63
C ASP A 140 18.98 -7.69 -5.84
N ASP A 141 17.86 -8.41 -5.77
CA ASP A 141 16.89 -8.51 -6.85
C ASP A 141 16.05 -7.23 -6.99
N ILE A 142 15.67 -6.63 -5.86
CA ILE A 142 14.81 -5.44 -5.87
C ILE A 142 15.44 -4.25 -6.60
N THR A 143 16.78 -4.17 -6.60
CA THR A 143 17.51 -3.10 -7.29
C THR A 143 17.53 -3.28 -8.81
N THR A 144 17.18 -4.46 -9.30
CA THR A 144 17.17 -4.80 -10.73
C THR A 144 15.78 -4.71 -11.36
N VAL A 145 14.73 -4.50 -10.56
CA VAL A 145 13.36 -4.39 -11.06
C VAL A 145 13.21 -3.15 -11.94
N PRO A 146 12.83 -3.29 -13.21
CA PRO A 146 12.63 -2.13 -14.07
C PRO A 146 11.38 -1.34 -13.66
N GLN A 147 11.41 -0.04 -13.89
CA GLN A 147 10.21 0.79 -13.80
C GLN A 147 9.30 0.51 -14.98
N LEU A 148 8.02 0.34 -14.71
CA LEU A 148 6.99 0.23 -15.73
C LEU A 148 6.47 1.63 -16.12
N GLN A 149 5.92 1.72 -17.33
CA GLN A 149 5.17 2.89 -17.77
C GLN A 149 3.86 3.02 -16.97
N PRO A 150 3.33 4.23 -16.77
CA PRO A 150 2.12 4.43 -15.96
C PRO A 150 0.90 3.64 -16.45
N ASP A 151 0.71 3.48 -17.74
CA ASP A 151 -0.37 2.69 -18.33
C ASP A 151 -0.18 1.18 -18.14
N GLU A 152 1.07 0.69 -18.16
CA GLU A 152 1.39 -0.70 -17.83
C GLU A 152 1.09 -1.00 -16.35
N VAL A 153 1.46 -0.09 -15.45
CA VAL A 153 1.12 -0.22 -14.03
C VAL A 153 -0.40 -0.26 -13.85
N TYR A 154 -1.12 0.67 -14.47
CA TYR A 154 -2.59 0.72 -14.39
C TYR A 154 -3.23 -0.59 -14.87
N ALA A 155 -2.78 -1.13 -16.01
CA ALA A 155 -3.26 -2.40 -16.52
C ALA A 155 -3.03 -3.56 -15.52
N LYS A 156 -1.87 -3.60 -14.87
CA LYS A 156 -1.54 -4.58 -13.82
C LYS A 156 -2.46 -4.46 -12.60
N LEU A 157 -2.80 -3.24 -12.18
CA LEU A 157 -3.72 -3.02 -11.06
C LEU A 157 -5.12 -3.55 -11.37
N ILE A 158 -5.63 -3.29 -12.57
CA ILE A 158 -6.94 -3.80 -12.99
C ILE A 158 -6.91 -5.33 -13.09
N GLU A 159 -5.87 -5.91 -13.70
CA GLU A 159 -5.71 -7.36 -13.80
C GLU A 159 -5.72 -8.03 -12.41
N ASP A 160 -5.00 -7.46 -11.44
CA ASP A 160 -4.94 -8.00 -10.08
C ASP A 160 -6.30 -7.88 -9.36
N LEU A 161 -7.01 -6.76 -9.51
CA LEU A 161 -8.36 -6.59 -8.97
C LEU A 161 -9.35 -7.59 -9.57
N ASP A 162 -9.40 -7.71 -10.88
CA ASP A 162 -10.36 -8.56 -11.58
C ASP A 162 -10.15 -10.05 -11.26
N ASN A 163 -8.88 -10.48 -11.23
CA ASN A 163 -8.54 -11.89 -11.06
C ASN A 163 -8.54 -12.34 -9.59
N ASN A 164 -8.19 -11.45 -8.66
CA ASN A 164 -7.86 -11.85 -7.29
C ASN A 164 -8.70 -11.19 -6.19
N VAL A 165 -9.50 -10.18 -6.49
CA VAL A 165 -10.25 -9.42 -5.49
C VAL A 165 -11.76 -9.43 -5.76
N ILE A 166 -12.17 -9.04 -6.97
CA ILE A 166 -13.58 -8.88 -7.33
C ILE A 166 -14.29 -10.23 -7.27
N GLY A 167 -15.36 -10.26 -6.48
CA GLY A 167 -16.15 -11.48 -6.26
C GLY A 167 -15.58 -12.46 -5.24
N LYS A 168 -14.36 -12.20 -4.71
CA LYS A 168 -13.74 -13.03 -3.67
C LYS A 168 -13.88 -12.42 -2.28
N LEU A 169 -13.98 -11.10 -2.20
CA LEU A 169 -14.28 -10.42 -0.95
C LEU A 169 -15.80 -10.35 -0.72
N PRO A 170 -16.27 -10.46 0.53
CA PRO A 170 -17.68 -10.28 0.86
C PRO A 170 -18.10 -8.84 0.53
N LYS A 171 -19.30 -8.69 -0.05
CA LYS A 171 -19.87 -7.37 -0.40
C LYS A 171 -20.15 -6.49 0.82
N ILE A 172 -20.32 -7.12 1.98
CA ILE A 172 -20.70 -6.47 3.24
C ILE A 172 -19.89 -7.11 4.36
N CYS A 173 -19.26 -6.31 5.19
CA CYS A 173 -18.65 -6.81 6.42
C CYS A 173 -19.77 -7.08 7.44
N LEU A 174 -20.03 -8.35 7.74
CA LEU A 174 -21.06 -8.77 8.69
C LEU A 174 -20.89 -8.20 10.11
N LEU A 175 -19.69 -7.68 10.43
CA LEU A 175 -19.39 -7.05 11.71
C LEU A 175 -19.82 -5.58 11.82
N TYR A 176 -20.09 -4.91 10.70
CA TYR A 176 -20.38 -3.47 10.66
C TYR A 176 -21.75 -3.11 10.10
N THR A 177 -22.55 -4.08 9.69
CA THR A 177 -23.81 -3.80 8.98
C THR A 177 -25.07 -4.06 9.78
N SER A 178 -24.99 -4.52 11.03
CA SER A 178 -26.19 -4.87 11.74
C SER A 178 -26.85 -3.73 12.52
N ASP A 179 -26.15 -2.64 12.87
CA ASP A 179 -26.73 -1.69 13.82
C ASP A 179 -26.52 -0.19 13.55
N ALA A 180 -25.82 0.21 12.48
CA ALA A 180 -25.56 1.63 12.24
C ALA A 180 -26.56 2.32 11.30
N ALA A 181 -27.53 1.60 10.75
CA ALA A 181 -28.49 2.13 9.79
C ALA A 181 -29.97 2.02 10.24
N ASP A 182 -30.24 1.42 11.41
CA ASP A 182 -31.59 1.21 11.91
C ASP A 182 -31.94 2.06 13.15
N ASP A 183 -31.13 3.05 13.54
CA ASP A 183 -31.44 4.06 14.57
C ASP A 183 -31.65 5.47 13.98
#